data_4dcdc2ef3adbaed17129fece4aeda09e
#
_entry.id   4dcdc2ef3adbaed17129fece4aeda09e
#
_cell.length_a   1.000
_cell.length_b   1.000
_cell.length_c   1.000
_cell.angle_alpha   90.00
_cell.angle_beta   90.00
_cell.angle_gamma   90.00
#
_symmetry.space_group_name_H-M   'P 1'
#
loop_
_entity.id
_entity.type
_entity.pdbx_description
1 polymer ?
#
loop_
_entity_poly.entity_id
_entity_poly.type
_entity_poly.pdbx_seq_one_letter_code
_entity_poly.pdbx_strand_id
1 'polypeptide(L)'
;GNDPNGNPILVRVPIQYGDSSRQAATIIANNSASNVPSAPLITYFINGLEYDQKRTQEPYFVEKQNVRQRSYNQDTASYGETQGQAFTVEKLMPVPYTLRLQVDFWTTNYQQKLELIEQLGTLFNPSLEIQNTDNFIDWTSLTVVYQDGLTFSSRSIPQGTGNPIDVMSWKFYLPMWITTSSKLKKYGVINKIITSIFEGK
;
A
#
# COMPACT_ATOMS: atom_id res chain seq x y z
N GLY A 1 25.73 -8.96 14.81
CA GLY A 1 26.81 -9.39 15.74
C GLY A 1 26.68 -10.88 16.03
N ASN A 2 27.75 -11.49 16.47
CA ASN A 2 27.74 -12.90 16.88
C ASN A 2 27.69 -12.98 18.39
N ASP A 3 27.08 -14.05 18.91
CA ASP A 3 27.15 -14.40 20.32
C ASP A 3 28.60 -14.81 20.72
N PRO A 4 28.91 -15.00 22.02
CA PRO A 4 30.23 -15.45 22.45
C PRO A 4 30.64 -16.82 21.87
N ASN A 5 29.70 -17.58 21.34
CA ASN A 5 29.92 -18.89 20.71
C ASN A 5 30.04 -18.80 19.18
N GLY A 6 30.03 -17.59 18.61
CA GLY A 6 30.20 -17.37 17.17
C GLY A 6 28.91 -17.51 16.34
N ASN A 7 27.73 -17.74 16.98
CA ASN A 7 26.48 -17.84 16.25
C ASN A 7 25.91 -16.44 15.91
N PRO A 8 25.30 -16.25 14.74
CA PRO A 8 24.70 -14.97 14.38
C PRO A 8 23.51 -14.64 15.30
N ILE A 9 23.56 -13.49 15.95
CA ILE A 9 22.45 -12.97 16.75
C ILE A 9 21.51 -12.21 15.84
N LEU A 10 20.26 -12.66 15.75
CA LEU A 10 19.19 -11.94 15.08
C LEU A 10 18.75 -10.75 15.95
N VAL A 11 19.12 -9.54 15.54
CA VAL A 11 18.70 -8.31 16.20
C VAL A 11 17.46 -7.78 15.47
N ARG A 12 16.36 -7.63 16.22
CA ARG A 12 15.17 -7.02 15.65
C ARG A 12 15.40 -5.52 15.48
N VAL A 13 15.31 -5.04 14.25
CA VAL A 13 15.40 -3.61 13.92
C VAL A 13 14.02 -2.98 14.10
N PRO A 14 13.84 -1.98 14.96
CA PRO A 14 12.58 -1.29 15.12
C PRO A 14 12.24 -0.48 13.85
N ILE A 15 10.94 -0.46 13.50
CA ILE A 15 10.40 0.29 12.36
C ILE A 15 9.42 1.31 12.91
N GLN A 16 9.59 2.58 12.54
CA GLN A 16 8.76 3.68 13.02
C GLN A 16 8.31 4.59 11.88
N TYR A 17 7.10 5.13 11.99
CA TYR A 17 6.63 6.17 11.09
C TYR A 17 7.18 7.52 11.53
N GLY A 18 7.83 8.23 10.64
CA GLY A 18 8.34 9.56 10.92
C GLY A 18 9.36 10.04 9.90
N ASP A 19 9.36 11.34 9.66
CA ASP A 19 10.31 12.05 8.83
C ASP A 19 11.71 12.07 9.47
N SER A 20 12.75 12.13 8.66
CA SER A 20 14.15 12.17 9.08
C SER A 20 14.47 13.34 10.02
N SER A 21 13.82 14.48 9.85
CA SER A 21 14.00 15.66 10.72
C SER A 21 13.40 15.44 12.11
N ARG A 22 12.26 14.78 12.18
CA ARG A 22 11.59 14.38 13.43
C ARG A 22 12.41 13.38 14.22
N GLN A 23 12.99 12.40 13.51
CA GLN A 23 13.85 11.40 14.14
C GLN A 23 15.16 11.99 14.63
N ALA A 24 15.77 12.89 13.87
CA ALA A 24 16.95 13.62 14.31
C ALA A 24 16.65 14.42 15.59
N ALA A 25 15.50 15.11 15.64
CA ALA A 25 15.07 15.83 16.83
C ALA A 25 14.82 14.90 18.03
N THR A 26 14.23 13.72 17.81
CA THR A 26 14.00 12.73 18.86
C THR A 26 15.33 12.16 19.37
N ILE A 27 16.28 11.86 18.51
CA ILE A 27 17.63 11.40 18.89
C ILE A 27 18.33 12.48 19.72
N ILE A 28 18.27 13.75 19.32
CA ILE A 28 18.85 14.88 20.05
C ILE A 28 18.19 15.04 21.43
N ALA A 29 16.86 14.97 21.50
CA ALA A 29 16.12 15.09 22.74
C ALA A 29 16.42 13.93 23.71
N ASN A 30 16.51 12.71 23.21
CA ASN A 30 16.79 11.51 24.02
C ASN A 30 18.25 11.44 24.46
N ASN A 31 19.18 12.09 23.78
CA ASN A 31 20.58 12.13 24.17
C ASN A 31 20.83 12.96 25.44
N SER A 32 19.89 13.85 25.80
CA SER A 32 19.87 14.54 27.10
C SER A 32 19.35 13.66 28.25
N ALA A 33 18.73 12.52 27.97
CA ALA A 33 18.09 11.62 28.93
C ALA A 33 18.61 10.20 28.74
N SER A 34 19.87 9.88 28.96
CA SER A 34 20.47 8.53 29.12
C SER A 34 19.92 7.33 28.31
N ASN A 35 19.03 7.55 27.37
CA ASN A 35 18.33 6.52 26.64
C ASN A 35 18.41 6.80 25.12
N VAL A 36 19.60 6.58 24.57
CA VAL A 36 19.79 6.64 23.12
C VAL A 36 19.05 5.46 22.50
N PRO A 37 18.07 5.67 21.60
CA PRO A 37 17.53 4.57 20.84
C PRO A 37 18.69 3.94 20.07
N SER A 38 18.98 2.69 20.38
CA SER A 38 20.10 1.96 19.78
C SER A 38 19.86 1.82 18.28
N ALA A 39 20.70 2.44 17.46
CA ALA A 39 20.76 2.07 16.05
C ALA A 39 21.17 0.58 15.93
N PRO A 40 20.64 -0.18 14.97
CA PRO A 40 19.91 0.27 13.78
C PRO A 40 18.42 0.55 13.98
N LEU A 41 17.92 1.56 13.27
CA LEU A 41 16.51 1.97 13.26
C LEU A 41 16.04 2.19 11.81
N ILE A 42 14.84 1.80 11.50
CA ILE A 42 14.20 2.07 10.20
C ILE A 42 13.05 3.04 10.41
N THR A 43 13.04 4.11 9.63
CA THR A 43 11.92 5.05 9.62
C THR A 43 11.34 5.14 8.22
N TYR A 44 10.03 5.33 8.12
CA TYR A 44 9.37 5.51 6.83
C TYR A 44 8.35 6.64 6.91
N PHE A 45 8.16 7.31 5.80
CA PHE A 45 7.13 8.35 5.68
C PHE A 45 6.66 8.49 4.24
N ILE A 46 5.44 9.02 4.11
CA ILE A 46 4.86 9.36 2.82
C ILE A 46 5.40 10.71 2.39
N ASN A 47 6.13 10.73 1.28
CA ASN A 47 6.75 11.94 0.76
C ASN A 47 5.79 12.75 -0.12
N GLY A 48 4.84 12.08 -0.76
CA GLY A 48 3.85 12.74 -1.60
C GLY A 48 2.88 11.78 -2.27
N LEU A 49 1.82 12.38 -2.80
CA LEU A 49 0.83 11.71 -3.63
C LEU A 49 0.67 12.54 -4.91
N GLU A 50 1.04 11.98 -6.04
CA GLU A 50 1.04 12.67 -7.33
C GLU A 50 -0.05 12.10 -8.24
N TYR A 51 -0.81 12.96 -8.90
CA TYR A 51 -1.76 12.53 -9.92
C TYR A 51 -1.02 12.04 -11.17
N ASP A 52 -1.37 10.85 -11.64
CA ASP A 52 -0.75 10.26 -12.82
C ASP A 52 -1.62 10.40 -14.06
N GLN A 53 -1.44 11.51 -14.76
CA GLN A 53 -2.20 11.82 -15.96
C GLN A 53 -2.01 10.80 -17.08
N LYS A 54 -0.87 10.13 -17.16
CA LYS A 54 -0.58 9.14 -18.22
C LYS A 54 -1.42 7.87 -18.11
N ARG A 55 -1.83 7.52 -16.88
CA ARG A 55 -2.69 6.38 -16.62
C ARG A 55 -4.17 6.74 -16.52
N THR A 56 -4.54 8.01 -16.75
CA THR A 56 -5.93 8.44 -16.70
C THR A 56 -6.69 7.81 -17.85
N GLN A 57 -7.76 7.09 -17.51
CA GLN A 57 -8.76 6.64 -18.47
C GLN A 57 -9.80 7.76 -18.71
N GLU A 58 -10.78 7.54 -19.60
CA GLU A 58 -11.80 8.55 -19.88
C GLU A 58 -12.43 9.08 -18.58
N PRO A 59 -12.27 10.38 -18.23
CA PRO A 59 -12.59 10.87 -16.89
C PRO A 59 -14.08 10.89 -16.55
N TYR A 60 -14.97 10.77 -17.54
CA TYR A 60 -16.42 10.82 -17.36
C TYR A 60 -17.10 9.47 -17.61
N PHE A 61 -16.32 8.42 -17.80
CA PHE A 61 -16.90 7.10 -18.01
C PHE A 61 -17.48 6.55 -16.71
N VAL A 62 -18.72 6.12 -16.78
CA VAL A 62 -19.43 5.45 -15.68
C VAL A 62 -19.61 4.00 -16.04
N GLU A 63 -18.92 3.13 -15.32
CA GLU A 63 -19.14 1.69 -15.43
C GLU A 63 -20.49 1.33 -14.84
N LYS A 64 -21.30 0.59 -15.61
CA LYS A 64 -22.63 0.12 -15.18
C LYS A 64 -22.66 -1.39 -15.23
N GLN A 65 -22.79 -2.00 -14.07
CA GLN A 65 -22.94 -3.45 -13.94
C GLN A 65 -24.33 -3.80 -13.46
N ASN A 66 -25.03 -4.66 -14.22
CA ASN A 66 -26.31 -5.19 -13.80
C ASN A 66 -26.09 -6.47 -13.00
N VAL A 67 -26.48 -6.44 -11.74
CA VAL A 67 -26.35 -7.57 -10.82
C VAL A 67 -27.73 -8.01 -10.33
N ARG A 68 -27.92 -9.30 -10.16
CA ARG A 68 -29.14 -9.85 -9.55
C ARG A 68 -28.80 -10.46 -8.21
N GLN A 69 -29.62 -10.15 -7.23
CA GLN A 69 -29.49 -10.76 -5.91
C GLN A 69 -29.93 -12.21 -5.98
N ARG A 70 -29.16 -13.12 -5.38
CA ARG A 70 -29.56 -14.49 -5.10
C ARG A 70 -29.56 -14.72 -3.60
N SER A 71 -30.51 -15.49 -3.10
CA SER A 71 -30.49 -15.92 -1.71
C SER A 71 -29.36 -16.94 -1.51
N TYR A 72 -28.53 -16.71 -0.49
CA TYR A 72 -27.51 -17.65 -0.08
C TYR A 72 -28.05 -18.48 1.08
N ASN A 73 -28.02 -19.81 0.94
CA ASN A 73 -28.37 -20.71 2.02
C ASN A 73 -27.10 -21.15 2.74
N GLN A 74 -26.98 -20.77 4.02
CA GLN A 74 -25.82 -21.08 4.84
C GLN A 74 -25.69 -22.58 5.15
N ASP A 75 -26.82 -23.31 5.25
CA ASP A 75 -26.82 -24.73 5.59
C ASP A 75 -26.30 -25.61 4.46
N THR A 76 -26.61 -25.23 3.22
CA THR A 76 -26.16 -25.95 2.02
C THR A 76 -24.93 -25.34 1.36
N ALA A 77 -24.41 -24.22 1.89
CA ALA A 77 -23.33 -23.42 1.32
C ALA A 77 -23.49 -23.12 -0.18
N SER A 78 -24.74 -22.92 -0.63
CA SER A 78 -25.09 -22.73 -2.04
C SER A 78 -26.05 -21.57 -2.27
N TYR A 79 -26.00 -21.02 -3.48
CA TYR A 79 -26.93 -19.99 -3.91
C TYR A 79 -28.22 -20.62 -4.48
N GLY A 80 -29.36 -20.09 -4.04
CA GLY A 80 -30.65 -20.55 -4.56
C GLY A 80 -30.81 -20.26 -6.07
N GLU A 81 -31.61 -21.07 -6.75
CA GLU A 81 -31.90 -20.90 -8.17
C GLU A 81 -32.81 -19.72 -8.48
N THR A 82 -33.59 -19.27 -7.49
CA THR A 82 -34.52 -18.18 -7.63
C THR A 82 -33.80 -16.85 -7.78
N GLN A 83 -33.98 -16.20 -8.93
CA GLN A 83 -33.45 -14.88 -9.19
C GLN A 83 -34.23 -13.82 -8.39
N GLY A 84 -33.52 -13.13 -7.51
CA GLY A 84 -34.07 -12.01 -6.74
C GLY A 84 -34.09 -10.70 -7.53
N GLN A 85 -34.11 -9.61 -6.79
CA GLN A 85 -34.20 -8.28 -7.37
C GLN A 85 -32.98 -7.89 -8.20
N ALA A 86 -33.21 -7.18 -9.29
CA ALA A 86 -32.16 -6.61 -10.13
C ALA A 86 -31.72 -5.25 -9.61
N PHE A 87 -30.41 -5.03 -9.60
CA PHE A 87 -29.78 -3.77 -9.25
C PHE A 87 -28.77 -3.39 -10.34
N THR A 88 -28.60 -2.09 -10.53
CA THR A 88 -27.47 -1.59 -11.30
C THR A 88 -26.49 -0.91 -10.35
N VAL A 89 -25.26 -1.36 -10.41
CA VAL A 89 -24.13 -0.75 -9.71
C VAL A 89 -23.47 0.23 -10.69
N GLU A 90 -23.51 1.51 -10.34
CA GLU A 90 -22.80 2.55 -11.10
C GLU A 90 -21.51 2.92 -10.35
N LYS A 91 -20.38 2.84 -11.02
CA LYS A 91 -19.07 3.17 -10.49
C LYS A 91 -18.37 4.12 -11.44
N LEU A 92 -17.85 5.21 -10.90
CA LEU A 92 -16.96 6.09 -11.65
C LEU A 92 -15.61 5.41 -11.84
N MET A 93 -14.95 5.70 -12.95
CA MET A 93 -13.60 5.21 -13.18
C MET A 93 -12.66 5.65 -12.07
N PRO A 94 -11.78 4.76 -11.61
CA PRO A 94 -10.81 5.10 -10.59
C PRO A 94 -9.81 6.12 -11.09
N VAL A 95 -9.38 6.99 -10.19
CA VAL A 95 -8.39 8.03 -10.49
C VAL A 95 -6.99 7.51 -10.16
N PRO A 96 -6.04 7.54 -11.11
CA PRO A 96 -4.70 7.03 -10.91
C PRO A 96 -3.84 8.04 -10.15
N TYR A 97 -3.14 7.54 -9.15
CA TYR A 97 -2.15 8.29 -8.38
C TYR A 97 -0.88 7.47 -8.24
N THR A 98 0.21 8.16 -7.99
CA THR A 98 1.49 7.58 -7.61
C THR A 98 1.83 8.03 -6.20
N LEU A 99 1.87 7.08 -5.28
CA LEU A 99 2.30 7.32 -3.91
C LEU A 99 3.82 7.25 -3.84
N ARG A 100 4.45 8.28 -3.27
CA ARG A 100 5.88 8.31 -3.03
C ARG A 100 6.18 8.06 -1.57
N LEU A 101 7.00 7.06 -1.32
CA LEU A 101 7.46 6.67 0.01
C LEU A 101 8.97 6.88 0.11
N GLN A 102 9.42 7.24 1.29
CA GLN A 102 10.82 7.23 1.65
C GLN A 102 11.03 6.39 2.90
N VAL A 103 12.04 5.56 2.86
CA VAL A 103 12.47 4.72 3.98
C VAL A 103 13.90 5.11 4.32
N ASP A 104 14.13 5.54 5.56
CA ASP A 104 15.43 5.94 6.05
C ASP A 104 15.97 4.88 7.02
N PHE A 105 17.18 4.43 6.75
CA PHE A 105 17.90 3.46 7.56
C PHE A 105 18.96 4.20 8.36
N TRP A 106 18.84 4.15 9.67
CA TRP A 106 19.74 4.77 10.62
C TRP A 106 20.72 3.72 11.16
N THR A 107 21.97 3.88 10.89
CA THR A 107 23.01 2.91 11.28
C THR A 107 24.20 3.62 11.91
N THR A 108 24.90 2.92 12.79
CA THR A 108 26.16 3.41 13.41
C THR A 108 27.39 2.98 12.64
N ASN A 109 27.23 2.02 11.71
CA ASN A 109 28.36 1.44 10.98
C ASN A 109 27.98 1.24 9.51
N TYR A 110 28.93 1.54 8.63
CA TYR A 110 28.76 1.34 7.18
C TYR A 110 28.47 -0.12 6.80
N GLN A 111 29.04 -1.08 7.52
CA GLN A 111 28.80 -2.50 7.29
C GLN A 111 27.34 -2.88 7.53
N GLN A 112 26.73 -2.41 8.61
CA GLN A 112 25.30 -2.62 8.88
C GLN A 112 24.41 -2.08 7.76
N LYS A 113 24.80 -0.94 7.19
CA LYS A 113 24.09 -0.35 6.05
C LYS A 113 24.13 -1.26 4.83
N LEU A 114 25.28 -1.83 4.51
CA LEU A 114 25.44 -2.76 3.38
C LEU A 114 24.66 -4.06 3.60
N GLU A 115 24.71 -4.61 4.82
CA GLU A 115 23.95 -5.82 5.18
C GLU A 115 22.43 -5.61 5.01
N LEU A 116 21.91 -4.43 5.39
CA LEU A 116 20.51 -4.09 5.20
C LEU A 116 20.14 -3.95 3.72
N ILE A 117 21.01 -3.34 2.92
CA ILE A 117 20.79 -3.25 1.46
C ILE A 117 20.78 -4.64 0.84
N GLU A 118 21.71 -5.51 1.20
CA GLU A 118 21.78 -6.86 0.67
C GLU A 118 20.52 -7.66 1.00
N GLN A 119 20.05 -7.60 2.23
CA GLN A 119 18.84 -8.32 2.66
C GLN A 119 17.58 -7.79 2.03
N LEU A 120 17.42 -6.47 1.95
CA LEU A 120 16.19 -5.85 1.44
C LEU A 120 16.22 -5.65 -0.06
N GLY A 121 17.38 -5.36 -0.64
CA GLY A 121 17.52 -5.12 -2.07
C GLY A 121 17.20 -6.34 -2.92
N THR A 122 17.44 -7.55 -2.40
CA THR A 122 17.10 -8.80 -3.07
C THR A 122 15.60 -9.02 -3.23
N LEU A 123 14.78 -8.34 -2.40
CA LEU A 123 13.31 -8.40 -2.52
C LEU A 123 12.79 -7.66 -3.75
N PHE A 124 13.57 -6.68 -4.25
CA PHE A 124 13.21 -5.86 -5.40
C PHE A 124 13.93 -6.33 -6.66
N ASN A 125 13.36 -7.29 -7.39
CA ASN A 125 13.94 -7.79 -8.64
C ASN A 125 12.91 -7.83 -9.79
N PRO A 126 12.66 -6.75 -10.50
CA PRO A 126 13.01 -5.34 -10.27
C PRO A 126 12.03 -4.61 -9.34
N SER A 127 10.98 -5.25 -8.90
CA SER A 127 9.90 -4.68 -8.11
C SER A 127 9.39 -5.66 -7.08
N LEU A 128 8.78 -5.16 -6.02
CA LEU A 128 8.10 -5.96 -5.01
C LEU A 128 6.60 -5.96 -5.27
N GLU A 129 6.03 -7.13 -5.49
CA GLU A 129 4.58 -7.29 -5.62
C GLU A 129 3.96 -7.47 -4.25
N ILE A 130 2.99 -6.62 -3.93
CA ILE A 130 2.21 -6.70 -2.69
C ILE A 130 0.78 -7.02 -3.05
N GLN A 131 0.28 -8.12 -2.50
CA GLN A 131 -1.10 -8.50 -2.62
C GLN A 131 -1.82 -8.17 -1.31
N ASN A 132 -2.83 -7.33 -1.38
CA ASN A 132 -3.67 -6.99 -0.25
C ASN A 132 -5.13 -7.25 -0.64
N THR A 133 -5.68 -8.37 -0.19
CA THR A 133 -7.09 -8.70 -0.38
C THR A 133 -7.77 -8.76 0.96
N ASP A 134 -8.55 -7.74 1.27
CA ASP A 134 -9.50 -7.75 2.38
C ASP A 134 -10.86 -8.30 1.96
N ASN A 135 -11.00 -8.75 0.73
CA ASN A 135 -12.31 -9.06 0.18
C ASN A 135 -12.55 -10.57 0.16
N PHE A 136 -13.68 -10.98 0.71
CA PHE A 136 -14.18 -12.35 0.75
C PHE A 136 -14.48 -12.94 -0.65
N ILE A 137 -14.64 -12.08 -1.64
CA ILE A 137 -14.77 -12.43 -3.05
C ILE A 137 -13.43 -12.10 -3.70
N ASP A 138 -12.61 -13.03 -3.86
CA ASP A 138 -11.30 -13.18 -4.53
C ASP A 138 -10.88 -12.08 -5.54
N TRP A 139 -11.07 -10.81 -5.18
CA TRP A 139 -10.59 -9.66 -5.91
C TRP A 139 -9.21 -9.30 -5.36
N THR A 140 -8.20 -9.89 -5.94
CA THR A 140 -6.82 -9.59 -5.63
C THR A 140 -6.45 -8.23 -6.21
N SER A 141 -6.30 -7.23 -5.37
CA SER A 141 -5.62 -6.00 -5.80
C SER A 141 -4.12 -6.22 -5.67
N LEU A 142 -3.46 -6.45 -6.79
CA LEU A 142 -2.01 -6.51 -6.85
C LEU A 142 -1.46 -5.10 -6.95
N THR A 143 -0.65 -4.71 -5.98
CA THR A 143 0.08 -3.45 -5.99
C THR A 143 1.56 -3.73 -6.12
N VAL A 144 2.23 -3.00 -6.98
CA VAL A 144 3.66 -3.17 -7.23
C VAL A 144 4.41 -1.98 -6.65
N VAL A 145 5.45 -2.27 -5.87
CA VAL A 145 6.35 -1.26 -5.32
C VAL A 145 7.61 -1.22 -6.16
N TYR A 146 7.92 -0.06 -6.71
CA TYR A 146 9.14 0.16 -7.48
C TYR A 146 10.13 0.96 -6.66
N GLN A 147 11.40 0.62 -6.81
CA GLN A 147 12.47 1.45 -6.27
C GLN A 147 12.77 2.62 -7.21
N ASP A 148 12.94 3.82 -6.64
CA ASP A 148 13.25 5.04 -7.39
C ASP A 148 14.72 5.44 -7.25
N GLY A 149 15.29 5.29 -6.06
CA GLY A 149 16.68 5.63 -5.83
C GLY A 149 17.14 5.43 -4.41
N LEU A 150 18.45 5.31 -4.26
CA LEU A 150 19.13 5.13 -3.01
C LEU A 150 20.15 6.24 -2.82
N THR A 151 20.08 6.96 -1.69
CA THR A 151 21.00 8.03 -1.35
C THR A 151 21.66 7.77 0.00
N PHE A 152 22.97 8.00 0.05
CA PHE A 152 23.75 7.87 1.28
C PHE A 152 24.06 9.26 1.83
N SER A 153 23.83 9.46 3.12
CA SER A 153 24.24 10.66 3.83
C SER A 153 24.85 10.26 5.17
N SER A 154 25.91 10.93 5.55
CA SER A 154 26.49 10.80 6.89
C SER A 154 26.18 12.07 7.67
N ARG A 155 25.60 11.92 8.86
CA ARG A 155 25.30 13.03 9.76
C ARG A 155 25.95 12.79 11.11
N SER A 156 26.75 13.72 11.53
CA SER A 156 27.23 13.79 12.92
C SER A 156 26.13 14.37 13.78
N ILE A 157 25.42 13.57 14.56
CA ILE A 157 24.40 14.00 15.51
C ILE A 157 24.73 13.36 16.86
N PRO A 158 24.86 14.10 17.95
CA PRO A 158 25.11 15.54 18.11
C PRO A 158 26.61 15.85 18.20
N GLN A 159 26.93 17.13 18.16
CA GLN A 159 28.31 17.59 18.45
C GLN A 159 28.72 17.12 19.85
N GLY A 160 29.67 16.20 19.92
CA GLY A 160 30.23 15.72 21.20
C GLY A 160 30.17 14.23 21.45
N THR A 161 29.36 13.47 20.71
CA THR A 161 29.44 11.99 20.76
C THR A 161 30.24 11.49 19.56
N GLY A 162 31.30 10.76 19.82
CA GLY A 162 32.29 10.35 18.82
C GLY A 162 31.80 9.34 17.76
N ASN A 163 30.51 9.07 17.67
CA ASN A 163 29.94 8.13 16.71
C ASN A 163 29.04 8.85 15.72
N PRO A 164 29.47 9.01 14.45
CA PRO A 164 28.59 9.53 13.40
C PRO A 164 27.47 8.53 13.12
N ILE A 165 26.25 9.04 12.99
CA ILE A 165 25.12 8.25 12.51
C ILE A 165 25.07 8.35 11.00
N ASP A 166 25.14 7.22 10.35
CA ASP A 166 24.96 7.09 8.92
C ASP A 166 23.50 6.88 8.57
N VAL A 167 23.00 7.68 7.63
CA VAL A 167 21.63 7.59 7.15
C VAL A 167 21.64 7.19 5.68
N MET A 168 20.88 6.16 5.37
CA MET A 168 20.60 5.75 4.00
C MET A 168 19.13 5.99 3.72
N SER A 169 18.83 6.78 2.70
CA SER A 169 17.47 7.05 2.28
C SER A 169 17.15 6.28 1.01
N TRP A 170 16.15 5.45 1.08
CA TRP A 170 15.65 4.68 -0.04
C TRP A 170 14.27 5.18 -0.44
N LYS A 171 14.12 5.56 -1.70
CA LYS A 171 12.87 6.09 -2.25
C LYS A 171 12.15 5.03 -3.07
N PHE A 172 10.84 4.98 -2.87
CA PHE A 172 9.95 4.06 -3.56
C PHE A 172 8.76 4.80 -4.15
N TYR A 173 8.17 4.24 -5.19
CA TYR A 173 6.90 4.71 -5.71
C TYR A 173 5.94 3.54 -5.94
N LEU A 174 4.68 3.78 -5.63
CA LEU A 174 3.61 2.82 -5.77
C LEU A 174 2.51 3.41 -6.66
N PRO A 175 2.24 2.83 -7.83
CA PRO A 175 1.05 3.18 -8.58
C PRO A 175 -0.18 2.67 -7.83
N MET A 176 -1.14 3.57 -7.60
CA MET A 176 -2.37 3.25 -6.90
C MET A 176 -3.58 3.87 -7.61
N TRP A 177 -4.76 3.34 -7.31
CA TRP A 177 -6.02 3.82 -7.82
C TRP A 177 -6.91 4.27 -6.67
N ILE A 178 -7.43 5.49 -6.73
CA ILE A 178 -8.43 5.97 -5.78
C ILE A 178 -9.81 5.77 -6.41
N THR A 179 -10.61 4.93 -5.79
CA THR A 179 -11.95 4.62 -6.24
C THR A 179 -12.98 5.40 -5.45
N THR A 180 -13.99 5.92 -6.14
CA THR A 180 -15.16 6.50 -5.49
C THR A 180 -16.13 5.39 -5.03
N SER A 181 -16.96 5.69 -4.05
CA SER A 181 -18.02 4.78 -3.62
C SER A 181 -18.99 4.48 -4.77
N SER A 182 -19.39 3.22 -4.91
CA SER A 182 -20.37 2.79 -5.90
C SER A 182 -21.76 3.28 -5.53
N LYS A 183 -22.56 3.70 -6.52
CA LYS A 183 -23.98 3.99 -6.35
C LYS A 183 -24.80 2.78 -6.74
N LEU A 184 -25.64 2.32 -5.83
CA LEU A 184 -26.56 1.23 -6.07
C LEU A 184 -27.92 1.80 -6.45
N LYS A 185 -28.40 1.46 -7.64
CA LYS A 185 -29.75 1.81 -8.11
C LYS A 185 -30.59 0.55 -8.24
N LYS A 186 -31.78 0.59 -7.64
CA LYS A 186 -32.75 -0.46 -7.77
C LYS A 186 -33.53 -0.25 -9.08
N TYR A 187 -33.51 -1.27 -9.93
CA TYR A 187 -34.25 -1.22 -11.20
C TYR A 187 -35.46 -2.13 -11.17
N GLY A 188 -36.56 -1.60 -11.74
CA GLY A 188 -37.69 -2.44 -12.17
C GLY A 188 -37.31 -3.14 -13.49
N VAL A 189 -37.39 -4.46 -13.51
CA VAL A 189 -37.19 -5.22 -14.73
C VAL A 189 -38.53 -5.45 -15.39
N ILE A 190 -38.68 -5.09 -16.68
CA ILE A 190 -39.84 -5.44 -17.48
C ILE A 190 -39.72 -6.92 -17.81
N ASN A 191 -40.50 -7.76 -17.12
CA ASN A 191 -40.50 -9.20 -17.32
C ASN A 191 -41.39 -9.68 -18.45
N LYS A 192 -42.39 -8.87 -18.86
CA LYS A 192 -43.36 -9.25 -19.85
C LYS A 192 -43.87 -8.04 -20.64
N ILE A 193 -43.81 -8.11 -21.96
CA ILE A 193 -44.43 -7.19 -22.86
C ILE A 193 -45.59 -7.94 -23.53
N ILE A 194 -46.79 -7.47 -23.33
CA ILE A 194 -48.00 -8.03 -23.98
C ILE A 194 -48.41 -7.04 -25.09
N THR A 195 -48.24 -7.46 -26.32
CA THR A 195 -48.79 -6.73 -27.49
C THR A 195 -50.05 -7.43 -27.97
N SER A 196 -51.18 -6.75 -27.97
CA SER A 196 -52.40 -7.22 -28.60
C SER A 196 -52.57 -6.51 -29.94
N ILE A 197 -52.61 -7.27 -31.00
CA ILE A 197 -52.93 -6.75 -32.34
C ILE A 197 -54.42 -6.98 -32.53
N PHE A 198 -55.17 -5.88 -32.66
CA PHE A 198 -56.58 -5.97 -33.08
C PHE A 198 -56.64 -5.83 -34.60
N GLU A 199 -57.09 -6.86 -35.29
CA GLU A 199 -57.50 -6.74 -36.67
C GLU A 199 -58.79 -5.94 -36.72
N GLY A 200 -58.75 -4.75 -37.28
CA GLY A 200 -59.92 -3.97 -37.58
C GLY A 200 -60.65 -4.63 -38.75
N LYS A 201 -61.93 -4.89 -38.55
CA LYS A 201 -62.87 -5.28 -39.60
C LYS A 201 -63.33 -4.08 -40.37
#